data_cfed3df9cea813735ff96b3c1d651abf
#
_entry.id   cfed3df9cea813735ff96b3c1d651abf
#
_cell.length_a   1.000
_cell.length_b   1.000
_cell.length_c   1.000
_cell.angle_alpha   90.00
_cell.angle_beta   90.00
_cell.angle_gamma   90.00
#
_symmetry.space_group_name_H-M   'P 1'
#
loop_
_entity.id
_entity.type
_entity.pdbx_description
1 polymer ?
#
loop_
_entity_poly.entity_id
_entity_poly.type
_entity_poly.pdbx_seq_one_letter_code
_entity_poly.pdbx_strand_id
1 'polypeptide(L)'
;MVLQSWLPRLRTQWDPCAEMQQALERETNRALKAFSGRAGRTATLPEAAWTPPADIYETKDEMVMVLELPGVNQKEVEISLVGDTLNVRGERRRAEEVEGDDCHRVERTFGPYFRALVLPSVVDSSRIKAVYKDGLLEIRLPKREEAKPRVIPVEGA
;
A
#
# COMPACT_ATOMS: atom_id res chain seq x y z
N MET A 1 37.14 8.86 38.47
CA MET A 1 37.72 7.59 38.12
C MET A 1 36.61 6.68 37.62
N VAL A 2 36.68 6.36 36.41
CA VAL A 2 35.83 5.80 35.39
C VAL A 2 35.08 4.54 35.85
N LEU A 3 33.72 4.54 35.71
CA LEU A 3 32.86 3.35 35.65
C LEU A 3 31.70 3.60 34.70
N GLN A 4 32.05 3.80 33.44
CA GLN A 4 31.12 3.90 32.32
C GLN A 4 31.59 3.02 31.19
N SER A 5 31.42 1.70 31.26
CA SER A 5 31.60 0.86 30.07
C SER A 5 31.11 -0.59 30.28
N TRP A 6 29.89 -0.80 30.80
CA TRP A 6 29.34 -2.14 30.93
C TRP A 6 27.83 -2.21 30.66
N LEU A 7 27.36 -1.50 29.67
CA LEU A 7 26.05 -1.80 29.10
C LEU A 7 26.25 -2.30 27.67
N PRO A 8 26.04 -3.57 27.41
CA PRO A 8 25.95 -4.02 26.02
C PRO A 8 24.77 -3.28 25.40
N ARG A 9 25.04 -2.57 24.28
CA ARG A 9 24.01 -1.99 23.45
C ARG A 9 23.17 -3.10 22.84
N LEU A 10 22.19 -3.58 23.55
CA LEU A 10 21.09 -4.35 23.00
C LEU A 10 20.18 -3.39 22.23
N ARG A 11 20.67 -2.92 21.10
CA ARG A 11 19.88 -2.26 20.07
C ARG A 11 19.51 -3.30 19.01
N THR A 12 18.82 -4.33 19.37
CA THR A 12 17.88 -4.95 18.47
C THR A 12 16.53 -4.28 18.74
N GLN A 13 16.41 -3.05 18.29
CA GLN A 13 15.10 -2.43 18.17
C GLN A 13 14.40 -3.18 17.05
N TRP A 14 13.69 -4.23 17.42
CA TRP A 14 12.74 -4.89 16.55
C TRP A 14 11.69 -3.84 16.20
N ASP A 15 11.72 -3.39 14.95
CA ASP A 15 10.77 -2.45 14.40
C ASP A 15 9.81 -3.23 13.50
N PRO A 16 8.63 -3.60 14.02
CA PRO A 16 7.64 -4.33 13.22
C PRO A 16 7.20 -3.56 11.99
N CYS A 17 7.24 -2.22 12.04
CA CYS A 17 6.90 -1.38 10.90
C CYS A 17 7.95 -1.49 9.78
N ALA A 18 9.24 -1.51 10.13
CA ALA A 18 10.31 -1.65 9.14
C ALA A 18 10.31 -3.03 8.47
N GLU A 19 10.04 -4.10 9.21
CA GLU A 19 9.89 -5.43 8.65
C GLU A 19 8.67 -5.53 7.74
N MET A 20 7.55 -4.94 8.14
CA MET A 20 6.33 -4.90 7.34
C MET A 20 6.52 -4.07 6.07
N GLN A 21 7.22 -2.93 6.13
CA GLN A 21 7.56 -2.14 4.94
C GLN A 21 8.40 -2.93 3.95
N GLN A 22 9.45 -3.62 4.43
CA GLN A 22 10.29 -4.45 3.56
C GLN A 22 9.52 -5.62 2.95
N ALA A 23 8.64 -6.26 3.71
CA ALA A 23 7.78 -7.31 3.20
C ALA A 23 6.83 -6.77 2.11
N LEU A 24 6.24 -5.61 2.34
CA LEU A 24 5.34 -4.93 1.41
C LEU A 24 6.06 -4.54 0.10
N GLU A 25 7.28 -4.03 0.19
CA GLU A 25 8.09 -3.71 -0.99
C GLU A 25 8.47 -4.96 -1.79
N ARG A 26 8.84 -6.05 -1.11
CA ARG A 26 9.13 -7.33 -1.77
C ARG A 26 7.92 -7.88 -2.49
N GLU A 27 6.76 -7.86 -1.85
CA GLU A 27 5.51 -8.35 -2.44
C GLU A 27 5.02 -7.45 -3.58
N THR A 28 5.14 -6.13 -3.44
CA THR A 28 4.83 -5.18 -4.52
C THR A 28 5.72 -5.45 -5.74
N ASN A 29 7.02 -5.61 -5.54
CA ASN A 29 7.96 -5.93 -6.61
C ASN A 29 7.73 -7.32 -7.22
N ARG A 30 7.29 -8.30 -6.41
CA ARG A 30 6.94 -9.64 -6.87
C ARG A 30 5.66 -9.63 -7.70
N ALA A 31 4.63 -8.91 -7.24
CA ALA A 31 3.39 -8.72 -7.96
C ALA A 31 3.62 -7.99 -9.30
N LEU A 32 4.49 -6.97 -9.29
CA LEU A 32 4.90 -6.25 -10.51
C LEU A 32 5.54 -7.19 -11.53
N LYS A 33 6.48 -8.04 -11.08
CA LYS A 33 7.16 -9.02 -11.94
C LYS A 33 6.21 -10.12 -12.43
N ALA A 34 5.30 -10.59 -11.58
CA ALA A 34 4.31 -11.60 -11.95
C ALA A 34 3.28 -11.07 -12.96
N PHE A 35 2.89 -9.80 -12.81
CA PHE A 35 1.98 -9.13 -13.74
C PHE A 35 2.64 -8.90 -15.10
N SER A 36 3.89 -8.48 -15.14
CA SER A 36 4.64 -8.30 -16.40
C SER A 36 4.92 -9.63 -17.12
N GLY A 37 5.02 -10.74 -16.40
CA GLY A 37 5.26 -12.07 -16.98
C GLY A 37 4.01 -12.84 -17.44
N ARG A 38 2.82 -12.47 -16.96
CA ARG A 38 1.57 -13.21 -17.21
C ARG A 38 0.59 -12.51 -18.13
N ALA A 39 0.74 -11.21 -18.30
CA ALA A 39 -0.04 -10.43 -19.24
C ALA A 39 0.49 -10.63 -20.64
N GLY A 40 -0.05 -11.65 -21.31
CA GLY A 40 0.08 -11.75 -22.77
C GLY A 40 -0.37 -10.46 -23.43
N ARG A 41 0.59 -9.72 -23.95
CA ARG A 41 0.49 -8.73 -25.03
C ARG A 41 -0.25 -7.40 -24.87
N THR A 42 -0.88 -7.00 -23.74
CA THR A 42 -1.57 -5.69 -23.67
C THR A 42 -1.50 -4.91 -22.37
N ALA A 43 -0.80 -5.38 -21.35
CA ALA A 43 -0.63 -4.62 -20.11
C ALA A 43 0.85 -4.52 -19.72
N THR A 44 1.64 -3.85 -20.55
CA THR A 44 2.93 -3.33 -20.13
C THR A 44 2.64 -2.17 -19.17
N LEU A 45 2.96 -2.36 -17.87
CA LEU A 45 3.12 -1.20 -17.00
C LEU A 45 4.17 -0.31 -17.67
N PRO A 46 3.90 0.98 -17.84
CA PRO A 46 4.90 1.88 -18.38
C PRO A 46 6.14 1.81 -17.47
N GLU A 47 7.31 1.73 -18.10
CA GLU A 47 8.62 1.59 -17.45
C GLU A 47 8.92 2.70 -16.41
N ALA A 48 8.09 3.75 -16.39
CA ALA A 48 8.18 4.94 -15.54
C ALA A 48 7.02 5.12 -14.54
N ALA A 49 6.32 4.05 -14.15
CA ALA A 49 5.28 4.17 -13.15
C ALA A 49 5.88 4.48 -11.76
N TRP A 50 5.36 5.54 -11.10
CA TRP A 50 5.71 5.83 -9.71
C TRP A 50 4.79 5.07 -8.75
N THR A 51 5.29 4.82 -7.53
CA THR A 51 4.54 4.14 -6.49
C THR A 51 4.09 5.15 -5.45
N PRO A 52 2.76 5.35 -5.25
CA PRO A 52 2.26 6.27 -4.25
C PRO A 52 2.63 5.80 -2.82
N PRO A 53 3.02 6.72 -1.93
CA PRO A 53 3.16 6.41 -0.51
C PRO A 53 1.86 5.83 0.05
N ALA A 54 1.97 4.87 0.97
CA ALA A 54 0.82 4.24 1.59
C ALA A 54 1.13 3.82 3.01
N ASP A 55 0.17 4.07 3.89
CA ASP A 55 0.11 3.56 5.24
C ASP A 55 -0.86 2.40 5.31
N ILE A 56 -0.52 1.37 6.09
CA ILE A 56 -1.41 0.25 6.37
C ILE A 56 -1.44 0.04 7.87
N TYR A 57 -2.63 0.05 8.42
CA TYR A 57 -2.85 -0.26 9.83
C TYR A 57 -3.98 -1.27 9.99
N GLU A 58 -3.96 -1.95 11.11
CA GLU A 58 -4.86 -3.04 11.42
C GLU A 58 -5.60 -2.77 12.74
N THR A 59 -6.91 -2.98 12.70
CA THR A 59 -7.79 -2.95 13.87
C THR A 59 -8.27 -4.37 14.23
N LYS A 60 -9.13 -4.49 15.23
CA LYS A 60 -9.76 -5.78 15.56
C LYS A 60 -10.62 -6.32 14.41
N ASP A 61 -11.29 -5.42 13.67
CA ASP A 61 -12.33 -5.76 12.71
C ASP A 61 -11.90 -5.63 11.26
N GLU A 62 -10.92 -4.78 10.96
CA GLU A 62 -10.52 -4.48 9.59
C GLU A 62 -9.04 -4.09 9.48
N MET A 63 -8.48 -4.20 8.28
CA MET A 63 -7.28 -3.50 7.88
C MET A 63 -7.67 -2.27 7.08
N VAL A 64 -6.89 -1.22 7.19
CA VAL A 64 -7.10 0.03 6.44
C VAL A 64 -5.81 0.41 5.74
N MET A 65 -5.92 0.67 4.45
CA MET A 65 -4.82 1.16 3.62
C MET A 65 -5.16 2.59 3.18
N VAL A 66 -4.23 3.51 3.39
CA VAL A 66 -4.35 4.91 2.97
C VAL A 66 -3.23 5.23 2.01
N LEU A 67 -3.58 5.66 0.79
CA LEU A 67 -2.61 6.05 -0.25
C LEU A 67 -2.67 7.55 -0.49
N GLU A 68 -1.49 8.15 -0.69
CA GLU A 68 -1.35 9.56 -1.08
C GLU A 68 -1.43 9.72 -2.60
N LEU A 69 -2.52 10.32 -3.06
CA LEU A 69 -2.79 10.57 -4.48
C LEU A 69 -3.18 12.04 -4.75
N PRO A 70 -2.48 13.04 -4.17
CA PRO A 70 -2.85 14.44 -4.35
C PRO A 70 -2.75 14.86 -5.82
N GLY A 71 -3.76 15.56 -6.31
CA GLY A 71 -3.83 16.03 -7.70
C GLY A 71 -4.19 14.95 -8.73
N VAL A 72 -4.68 13.79 -8.28
CA VAL A 72 -5.28 12.76 -9.13
C VAL A 72 -6.79 12.98 -9.17
N ASN A 73 -7.39 12.82 -10.35
CA ASN A 73 -8.84 12.87 -10.46
C ASN A 73 -9.42 11.52 -9.95
N GLN A 74 -10.42 11.58 -9.07
CA GLN A 74 -11.09 10.39 -8.55
C GLN A 74 -11.55 9.41 -9.64
N LYS A 75 -12.01 9.92 -10.78
CA LYS A 75 -12.48 9.10 -11.91
C LYS A 75 -11.37 8.33 -12.62
N GLU A 76 -10.11 8.70 -12.39
CA GLU A 76 -8.93 8.08 -12.99
C GLU A 76 -8.25 7.09 -12.03
N VAL A 77 -8.79 6.94 -10.80
CA VAL A 77 -8.33 5.93 -9.86
C VAL A 77 -9.03 4.61 -10.16
N GLU A 78 -8.26 3.62 -10.55
CA GLU A 78 -8.75 2.27 -10.79
C GLU A 78 -8.27 1.32 -9.68
N ILE A 79 -9.21 0.59 -9.09
CA ILE A 79 -8.94 -0.42 -8.08
C ILE A 79 -9.44 -1.76 -8.61
N SER A 80 -8.59 -2.77 -8.58
CA SER A 80 -8.93 -4.11 -9.03
C SER A 80 -8.40 -5.16 -8.07
N LEU A 81 -9.10 -6.29 -7.95
CA LEU A 81 -8.68 -7.45 -7.18
C LEU A 81 -8.47 -8.61 -8.14
N VAL A 82 -7.26 -9.17 -8.14
CA VAL A 82 -6.90 -10.34 -8.96
C VAL A 82 -6.37 -11.43 -8.04
N GLY A 83 -7.18 -12.45 -7.81
CA GLY A 83 -6.90 -13.45 -6.79
C GLY A 83 -6.95 -12.82 -5.40
N ASP A 84 -5.82 -12.80 -4.72
CA ASP A 84 -5.61 -12.16 -3.41
C ASP A 84 -4.89 -10.81 -3.50
N THR A 85 -4.58 -10.33 -4.71
CA THR A 85 -3.81 -9.12 -4.93
C THR A 85 -4.71 -7.95 -5.29
N LEU A 86 -4.75 -6.96 -4.40
CA LEU A 86 -5.40 -5.66 -4.61
C LEU A 86 -4.45 -4.76 -5.39
N ASN A 87 -4.90 -4.26 -6.54
CA ASN A 87 -4.14 -3.36 -7.39
C ASN A 87 -4.81 -1.99 -7.42
N VAL A 88 -4.02 -0.94 -7.24
CA VAL A 88 -4.42 0.46 -7.39
C VAL A 88 -3.57 1.07 -8.49
N ARG A 89 -4.20 1.62 -9.51
CA ARG A 89 -3.51 2.25 -10.64
C ARG A 89 -4.24 3.49 -11.14
N GLY A 90 -3.54 4.30 -11.90
CA GLY A 90 -4.07 5.50 -12.54
C GLY A 90 -2.95 6.37 -13.04
N GLU A 91 -3.27 7.63 -13.30
CA GLU A 91 -2.32 8.61 -13.82
C GLU A 91 -2.49 9.95 -13.10
N ARG A 92 -1.37 10.58 -12.72
CA ARG A 92 -1.35 11.98 -12.30
C ARG A 92 -0.94 12.82 -13.49
N ARG A 93 -1.88 13.55 -14.06
CA ARG A 93 -1.62 14.44 -15.20
C ARG A 93 -1.01 15.76 -14.78
N ARG A 94 -0.16 16.30 -15.63
CA ARG A 94 0.32 17.67 -15.50
C ARG A 94 -0.76 18.63 -16.01
N ALA A 95 -0.88 19.81 -15.40
CA ALA A 95 -1.74 20.86 -15.96
C ALA A 95 -1.19 21.27 -17.34
N GLU A 96 -2.08 21.38 -18.33
CA GLU A 96 -1.74 21.63 -19.73
C GLU A 96 -1.14 23.02 -19.97
N GLU A 97 -1.30 23.95 -19.02
CA GLU A 97 -0.91 25.36 -19.16
C GLU A 97 0.59 25.63 -18.96
N VAL A 98 1.40 24.62 -18.62
CA VAL A 98 2.83 24.82 -18.37
C VAL A 98 3.63 24.09 -19.44
N GLU A 99 3.91 24.75 -20.56
CA GLU A 99 4.82 24.26 -21.58
C GLU A 99 6.29 24.43 -21.16
N GLY A 100 7.17 23.59 -21.74
CA GLY A 100 8.49 23.28 -21.23
C GLY A 100 9.42 24.45 -20.89
N ASP A 101 9.39 25.56 -21.63
CA ASP A 101 10.33 26.67 -21.47
C ASP A 101 10.02 27.60 -20.28
N ASP A 102 8.78 27.59 -19.77
CA ASP A 102 8.35 28.41 -18.63
C ASP A 102 8.50 27.71 -17.27
N CYS A 103 9.01 26.48 -17.26
CA CYS A 103 9.10 25.68 -16.05
C CYS A 103 10.47 25.78 -15.39
N HIS A 104 10.57 26.55 -14.31
CA HIS A 104 11.82 26.72 -13.56
C HIS A 104 12.17 25.55 -12.63
N ARG A 105 11.16 24.79 -12.13
CA ARG A 105 11.37 23.69 -11.19
C ARG A 105 10.20 22.71 -11.17
N VAL A 106 10.48 21.42 -11.27
CA VAL A 106 9.51 20.34 -11.16
C VAL A 106 10.01 19.34 -10.12
N GLU A 107 9.32 19.25 -8.99
CA GLU A 107 9.62 18.29 -7.91
C GLU A 107 8.52 17.24 -7.77
N ARG A 108 7.33 17.53 -8.28
CA ARG A 108 6.19 16.61 -8.23
C ARG A 108 6.35 15.53 -9.30
N THR A 109 6.11 14.30 -8.91
CA THR A 109 6.07 13.18 -9.85
C THR A 109 4.74 13.17 -10.60
N PHE A 110 4.78 13.07 -11.93
CA PHE A 110 3.63 12.94 -12.82
C PHE A 110 3.70 11.64 -13.59
N GLY A 111 2.61 11.31 -14.28
CA GLY A 111 2.49 10.13 -15.11
C GLY A 111 1.77 8.99 -14.40
N PRO A 112 1.86 7.77 -14.96
CA PRO A 112 1.18 6.60 -14.43
C PRO A 112 1.72 6.20 -13.06
N TYR A 113 0.84 5.68 -12.21
CA TYR A 113 1.20 5.09 -10.93
C TYR A 113 0.61 3.69 -10.78
N PHE A 114 1.28 2.91 -9.95
CA PHE A 114 0.85 1.56 -9.60
C PHE A 114 1.21 1.20 -8.17
N ARG A 115 0.27 0.59 -7.46
CA ARG A 115 0.50 -0.03 -6.16
C ARG A 115 -0.24 -1.35 -6.08
N ALA A 116 0.45 -2.41 -5.64
CA ALA A 116 -0.15 -3.71 -5.37
C ALA A 116 -0.02 -4.06 -3.88
N LEU A 117 -1.04 -4.72 -3.34
CA LEU A 117 -1.06 -5.26 -1.98
C LEU A 117 -1.62 -6.68 -2.03
N VAL A 118 -0.86 -7.65 -1.53
CA VAL A 118 -1.36 -9.01 -1.32
C VAL A 118 -2.19 -9.02 -0.03
N LEU A 119 -3.46 -9.38 -0.17
CA LEU A 119 -4.39 -9.43 0.95
C LEU A 119 -4.19 -10.70 1.76
N PRO A 120 -4.07 -10.62 3.09
CA PRO A 120 -4.07 -11.79 3.94
C PRO A 120 -5.40 -12.55 3.83
N SER A 121 -5.36 -13.86 4.03
CA SER A 121 -6.55 -14.75 3.98
C SER A 121 -7.65 -14.39 4.99
N VAL A 122 -7.30 -13.59 6.00
CA VAL A 122 -8.25 -13.07 7.00
C VAL A 122 -9.19 -11.99 6.45
N VAL A 123 -8.87 -11.38 5.31
CA VAL A 123 -9.67 -10.33 4.68
C VAL A 123 -10.86 -10.93 3.94
N ASP A 124 -12.02 -10.31 4.12
CA ASP A 124 -13.22 -10.57 3.32
C ASP A 124 -13.22 -9.67 2.08
N SER A 125 -12.75 -10.21 0.98
CA SER A 125 -12.62 -9.48 -0.29
C SER A 125 -13.95 -9.00 -0.87
N SER A 126 -15.08 -9.62 -0.48
CA SER A 126 -16.40 -9.23 -0.97
C SER A 126 -16.94 -7.94 -0.34
N ARG A 127 -16.34 -7.50 0.77
CA ARG A 127 -16.77 -6.32 1.54
C ARG A 127 -15.77 -5.15 1.51
N ILE A 128 -14.81 -5.18 0.59
CA ILE A 128 -13.84 -4.09 0.40
C ILE A 128 -14.57 -2.81 0.02
N LYS A 129 -14.18 -1.70 0.64
CA LYS A 129 -14.70 -0.37 0.35
C LYS A 129 -13.54 0.60 0.14
N ALA A 130 -13.72 1.55 -0.78
CA ALA A 130 -12.74 2.60 -1.04
C ALA A 130 -13.42 3.97 -1.04
N VAL A 131 -12.75 4.94 -0.43
CA VAL A 131 -13.17 6.35 -0.38
C VAL A 131 -11.99 7.22 -0.77
N TYR A 132 -12.21 8.12 -1.72
CA TYR A 132 -11.23 9.11 -2.11
C TYR A 132 -11.66 10.50 -1.63
N LYS A 133 -10.82 11.14 -0.83
CA LYS A 133 -11.09 12.48 -0.30
C LYS A 133 -9.79 13.23 -0.04
N ASP A 134 -9.76 14.51 -0.36
CA ASP A 134 -8.65 15.42 -0.05
C ASP A 134 -7.27 14.92 -0.52
N GLY A 135 -7.23 14.18 -1.64
CA GLY A 135 -6.00 13.59 -2.18
C GLY A 135 -5.57 12.29 -1.50
N LEU A 136 -6.36 11.74 -0.59
CA LEU A 136 -6.13 10.47 0.07
C LEU A 136 -7.13 9.42 -0.42
N LEU A 137 -6.63 8.25 -0.77
CA LEU A 137 -7.44 7.08 -1.06
C LEU A 137 -7.41 6.14 0.14
N GLU A 138 -8.50 6.06 0.87
CA GLU A 138 -8.69 5.12 1.98
C GLU A 138 -9.39 3.86 1.47
N ILE A 139 -8.77 2.70 1.70
CA ILE A 139 -9.33 1.39 1.35
C ILE A 139 -9.51 0.59 2.62
N ARG A 140 -10.75 0.24 2.94
CA ARG A 140 -11.15 -0.58 4.08
C ARG A 140 -11.29 -2.03 3.67
N LEU A 141 -10.64 -2.90 4.39
CA LEU A 141 -10.48 -4.33 4.15
C LEU A 141 -11.01 -5.09 5.38
N PRO A 142 -12.34 -5.31 5.48
CA PRO A 142 -12.93 -5.99 6.63
C PRO A 142 -12.38 -7.40 6.80
N LYS A 143 -12.20 -7.82 8.05
CA LYS A 143 -11.84 -9.21 8.36
C LYS A 143 -13.06 -10.11 8.27
N ARG A 144 -12.83 -11.37 7.92
CA ARG A 144 -13.84 -12.43 8.03
C ARG A 144 -14.21 -12.63 9.48
N GLU A 145 -15.44 -12.99 9.75
CA GLU A 145 -15.93 -13.18 11.14
C GLU A 145 -15.12 -14.24 11.89
N GLU A 146 -14.72 -15.31 11.18
CA GLU A 146 -13.93 -16.40 11.75
C GLU A 146 -12.51 -15.97 12.15
N ALA A 147 -12.01 -14.87 11.58
CA ALA A 147 -10.68 -14.34 11.83
C ALA A 147 -10.67 -13.28 12.95
N LYS A 148 -11.84 -12.88 13.45
CA LYS A 148 -11.92 -11.93 14.57
C LYS A 148 -11.56 -12.58 15.90
N PRO A 149 -10.93 -11.85 16.84
CA PRO A 149 -10.65 -12.36 18.17
C PRO A 149 -11.93 -12.78 18.88
N ARG A 150 -11.96 -14.01 19.42
CA ARG A 150 -13.04 -14.50 20.27
C ARG A 150 -12.53 -14.84 21.65
N VAL A 151 -13.32 -14.56 22.66
CA VAL A 151 -13.01 -14.99 24.03
C VAL A 151 -13.42 -16.46 24.20
N ILE A 152 -12.47 -17.27 24.65
CA ILE A 152 -12.73 -18.67 24.99
C ILE A 152 -12.88 -18.75 26.51
N PRO A 153 -14.05 -19.15 27.05
CA PRO A 153 -14.23 -19.37 28.47
C PRO A 153 -13.39 -20.57 28.92
N VAL A 154 -12.72 -20.43 30.04
CA VAL A 154 -12.00 -21.53 30.70
C VAL A 154 -12.97 -22.19 31.67
N GLU A 155 -13.28 -23.45 31.45
CA GLU A 155 -14.08 -24.23 32.40
C GLU A 155 -13.14 -24.79 33.46
N GLY A 156 -13.54 -24.62 34.75
CA GLY A 156 -12.83 -25.23 35.89
C GLY A 156 -13.17 -26.71 35.98
N ALA A 157 -12.16 -27.52 36.34
CA ALA A 157 -12.35 -28.95 36.64
C ALA A 157 -12.84 -29.15 38.09
#